data_a1f5456e3d5f2c33569a6c2ed0fc296c
#
_entry.id   a1f5456e3d5f2c33569a6c2ed0fc296c
#
_cell.length_a   1.000
_cell.length_b   1.000
_cell.length_c   1.000
_cell.angle_alpha   90.00
_cell.angle_beta   90.00
_cell.angle_gamma   90.00
#
_symmetry.space_group_name_H-M   'P 1'
#
loop_
_entity.id
_entity.type
_entity.pdbx_description
1 polymer ?
#
loop_
_entity_poly.entity_id
_entity_poly.type
_entity_poly.pdbx_seq_one_letter_code
_entity_poly.pdbx_strand_id
1 'polypeptide(L)'
;MAKAKHYKQTAIQYADDVVAGRIIIGEDVVNACRRFQQDLQREDIELRMRDPDLAINIMQTMLVHRQGEALDGTPMMGKPFLLEPFQIFIVVNLLGWYYTGTQVRRFKEAFIELARKNGKTSLIAALAFAVGIIQRRSGSRIYIVAAALKQTMEAFNFIRFSLEYKKIDQMFEIKDNSFEHSIKYQFKKPDGTPDGMLEIYAMPSNPDSQDSFNCNFAIADEVAAYKKPAQYNRFKEAQKAYTNKLMIGITTAGDNINSFGYNRTEYAAKVAQGIVDDDAFFSFVARADQDEKGNVDYLDPVQHRKANPNYGVTIRPEDMMADAYQAQNDPQQRKDFLSRSLNIYTAAMKAWFDLDEFKASDQKYDWTIQQLAKLPVKWYGGADLSRTYDLTAAALFGQLDGVDIIITHGFFPITQAAAKQDEDGIPLFGWKDDGWLTLCNNPTVNAADVVNWFVDMRNKGFKIQEVGHDRKFAGEEYMPLMKAEHFRIVDQPQYFYLKSQGFRHIEKAAKDGRLYYLHSRAYEYCVSNVKAIEKTDDAVQYEKINPRQRIDLFDASVFACIRCLEDTEKQKQLGGWFG
;
A
#
# COMPACT_ATOMS: atom_id res chain seq x y z
N MET A 1 -25.32 9.74 -42.63
CA MET A 1 -24.92 8.76 -41.60
C MET A 1 -23.39 8.68 -41.57
N ALA A 2 -22.76 9.16 -40.53
CA ALA A 2 -21.30 9.01 -40.36
C ALA A 2 -20.97 7.51 -40.32
N LYS A 3 -19.96 7.07 -41.10
CA LYS A 3 -19.45 5.70 -41.08
C LYS A 3 -19.16 5.34 -39.61
N ALA A 4 -19.80 4.26 -39.10
CA ALA A 4 -19.48 3.74 -37.78
C ALA A 4 -17.98 3.53 -37.69
N LYS A 5 -17.30 4.27 -36.82
CA LYS A 5 -15.88 4.05 -36.54
C LYS A 5 -15.74 2.65 -35.95
N HIS A 6 -14.96 1.80 -36.60
CA HIS A 6 -14.74 0.43 -36.12
C HIS A 6 -13.70 0.45 -35.01
N TYR A 7 -14.11 0.64 -33.76
CA TYR A 7 -13.23 0.65 -32.59
C TYR A 7 -12.53 -0.71 -32.34
N LYS A 8 -13.09 -1.81 -32.90
CA LYS A 8 -12.39 -3.11 -32.93
C LYS A 8 -10.99 -2.98 -33.56
N GLN A 9 -10.91 -2.33 -34.73
CA GLN A 9 -9.61 -2.18 -35.41
C GLN A 9 -8.66 -1.29 -34.60
N THR A 10 -9.17 -0.26 -33.93
CA THR A 10 -8.34 0.59 -33.04
C THR A 10 -7.76 -0.22 -31.88
N ALA A 11 -8.55 -1.09 -31.24
CA ALA A 11 -8.09 -1.94 -30.14
C ALA A 11 -7.05 -2.97 -30.61
N ILE A 12 -7.28 -3.61 -31.77
CA ILE A 12 -6.34 -4.55 -32.37
C ILE A 12 -5.02 -3.83 -32.71
N GLN A 13 -5.10 -2.69 -33.40
CA GLN A 13 -3.93 -1.94 -33.81
C GLN A 13 -3.11 -1.47 -32.60
N TYR A 14 -3.79 -1.01 -31.52
CA TYR A 14 -3.12 -0.67 -30.27
C TYR A 14 -2.33 -1.85 -29.70
N ALA A 15 -2.96 -3.02 -29.60
CA ALA A 15 -2.30 -4.22 -29.10
C ALA A 15 -1.11 -4.64 -29.98
N ASP A 16 -1.27 -4.59 -31.30
CA ASP A 16 -0.21 -4.92 -32.26
C ASP A 16 0.96 -3.93 -32.19
N ASP A 17 0.69 -2.64 -32.02
CA ASP A 17 1.71 -1.61 -31.90
C ASP A 17 2.48 -1.70 -30.57
N VAL A 18 1.79 -2.06 -29.48
CA VAL A 18 2.40 -2.31 -28.18
C VAL A 18 3.29 -3.54 -28.22
N VAL A 19 2.78 -4.67 -28.71
CA VAL A 19 3.55 -5.93 -28.73
C VAL A 19 4.75 -5.85 -29.70
N ALA A 20 4.61 -5.10 -30.77
CA ALA A 20 5.70 -4.82 -31.72
C ALA A 20 6.70 -3.75 -31.24
N GLY A 21 6.50 -3.14 -30.07
CA GLY A 21 7.36 -2.09 -29.50
C GLY A 21 7.25 -0.73 -30.23
N ARG A 22 6.25 -0.53 -31.09
CA ARG A 22 5.99 0.77 -31.73
C ARG A 22 5.40 1.79 -30.75
N ILE A 23 4.63 1.31 -29.78
CA ILE A 23 4.19 2.09 -28.62
C ILE A 23 5.05 1.64 -27.42
N ILE A 24 5.78 2.57 -26.84
CA ILE A 24 6.60 2.34 -25.65
C ILE A 24 5.69 2.39 -24.42
N ILE A 25 5.54 1.25 -23.73
CA ILE A 25 4.72 1.10 -22.53
C ILE A 25 5.35 0.04 -21.61
N GLY A 26 4.99 0.00 -20.32
CA GLY A 26 5.50 -0.98 -19.35
C GLY A 26 5.08 -2.43 -19.68
N GLU A 27 5.91 -3.37 -19.25
CA GLU A 27 5.79 -4.81 -19.60
C GLU A 27 4.44 -5.42 -19.19
N ASP A 28 3.80 -4.96 -18.10
CA ASP A 28 2.49 -5.47 -17.70
C ASP A 28 1.40 -5.17 -18.72
N VAL A 29 1.45 -3.98 -19.39
CA VAL A 29 0.52 -3.66 -20.48
C VAL A 29 0.86 -4.46 -21.73
N VAL A 30 2.16 -4.68 -22.01
CA VAL A 30 2.58 -5.55 -23.13
C VAL A 30 1.98 -6.95 -22.95
N ASN A 31 2.04 -7.51 -21.74
CA ASN A 31 1.45 -8.81 -21.41
C ASN A 31 -0.08 -8.82 -21.54
N ALA A 32 -0.77 -7.75 -21.13
CA ALA A 32 -2.21 -7.61 -21.34
C ALA A 32 -2.57 -7.56 -22.85
N CYS A 33 -1.74 -6.93 -23.69
CA CYS A 33 -1.91 -6.90 -25.13
C CYS A 33 -1.61 -8.27 -25.78
N ARG A 34 -0.59 -8.98 -25.33
CA ARG A 34 -0.31 -10.37 -25.76
C ARG A 34 -1.50 -11.29 -25.43
N ARG A 35 -2.05 -11.20 -24.21
CA ARG A 35 -3.23 -11.95 -23.80
C ARG A 35 -4.43 -11.63 -24.71
N PHE A 36 -4.66 -10.36 -25.05
CA PHE A 36 -5.73 -9.97 -25.98
C PHE A 36 -5.53 -10.60 -27.37
N GLN A 37 -4.31 -10.64 -27.92
CA GLN A 37 -4.01 -11.32 -29.19
C GLN A 37 -4.27 -12.82 -29.12
N GLN A 38 -3.92 -13.48 -28.00
CA GLN A 38 -4.23 -14.89 -27.76
C GLN A 38 -5.75 -15.13 -27.69
N ASP A 39 -6.46 -14.25 -26.99
CA ASP A 39 -7.91 -14.32 -26.83
C ASP A 39 -8.67 -14.21 -28.17
N LEU A 40 -8.12 -13.46 -29.14
CA LEU A 40 -8.66 -13.39 -30.50
C LEU A 40 -8.61 -14.72 -31.27
N GLN A 41 -7.79 -15.67 -30.83
CA GLN A 41 -7.64 -17.00 -31.42
C GLN A 41 -8.46 -18.08 -30.68
N ARG A 42 -9.07 -17.76 -29.55
CA ARG A 42 -9.87 -18.71 -28.75
C ARG A 42 -11.24 -18.93 -29.37
N GLU A 43 -11.72 -20.18 -29.32
CA GLU A 43 -13.04 -20.58 -29.83
C GLU A 43 -14.15 -20.52 -28.76
N ASP A 44 -13.76 -20.61 -27.47
CA ASP A 44 -14.69 -20.60 -26.33
C ASP A 44 -15.18 -19.21 -25.95
N ILE A 45 -14.54 -18.16 -26.49
CA ILE A 45 -14.93 -16.76 -26.31
C ILE A 45 -15.02 -16.03 -27.66
N GLU A 46 -15.83 -14.99 -27.72
CA GLU A 46 -16.01 -14.17 -28.92
C GLU A 46 -16.02 -12.68 -28.59
N LEU A 47 -15.44 -11.88 -29.49
CA LEU A 47 -15.41 -10.42 -29.36
C LEU A 47 -16.61 -9.79 -30.08
N ARG A 48 -17.60 -9.34 -29.33
CA ARG A 48 -18.80 -8.64 -29.83
C ARG A 48 -18.67 -7.14 -29.66
N MET A 49 -18.81 -6.39 -30.72
CA MET A 49 -18.55 -4.94 -30.71
C MET A 49 -19.76 -4.05 -30.43
N ARG A 50 -20.98 -4.64 -30.34
CA ARG A 50 -22.20 -3.85 -30.11
C ARG A 50 -22.09 -2.96 -28.86
N ASP A 51 -21.76 -3.54 -27.71
CA ASP A 51 -21.72 -2.83 -26.44
C ASP A 51 -20.50 -1.91 -26.34
N PRO A 52 -19.27 -2.31 -26.74
CA PRO A 52 -18.13 -1.39 -26.83
C PRO A 52 -18.38 -0.19 -27.75
N ASP A 53 -18.86 -0.41 -28.97
CA ASP A 53 -19.12 0.67 -29.93
C ASP A 53 -20.17 1.65 -29.39
N LEU A 54 -21.24 1.14 -28.78
CA LEU A 54 -22.26 1.97 -28.16
C LEU A 54 -21.71 2.75 -26.97
N ALA A 55 -20.92 2.11 -26.11
CA ALA A 55 -20.30 2.77 -24.96
C ALA A 55 -19.39 3.91 -25.39
N ILE A 56 -18.47 3.65 -26.31
CA ILE A 56 -17.52 4.64 -26.80
C ILE A 56 -18.26 5.81 -27.48
N ASN A 57 -19.29 5.52 -28.28
CA ASN A 57 -20.10 6.56 -28.89
C ASN A 57 -20.81 7.43 -27.84
N ILE A 58 -21.43 6.82 -26.82
CA ILE A 58 -22.06 7.56 -25.70
C ILE A 58 -21.01 8.45 -25.02
N MET A 59 -19.85 7.90 -24.64
CA MET A 59 -18.78 8.61 -23.96
C MET A 59 -18.31 9.84 -24.77
N GLN A 60 -18.07 9.66 -26.06
CA GLN A 60 -17.52 10.74 -26.92
C GLN A 60 -18.55 11.76 -27.39
N THR A 61 -19.84 11.42 -27.45
CA THR A 61 -20.89 12.33 -27.93
C THR A 61 -21.61 13.06 -26.81
N MET A 62 -21.84 12.39 -25.67
CA MET A 62 -22.61 12.95 -24.57
C MET A 62 -21.73 13.66 -23.52
N LEU A 63 -20.46 13.27 -23.37
CA LEU A 63 -19.59 13.81 -22.34
C LEU A 63 -18.59 14.81 -22.91
N VAL A 64 -18.23 15.80 -22.08
CA VAL A 64 -17.30 16.88 -22.45
C VAL A 64 -16.28 17.11 -21.33
N HIS A 65 -15.13 17.64 -21.69
CA HIS A 65 -14.14 18.06 -20.70
C HIS A 65 -14.70 19.18 -19.82
N ARG A 66 -14.58 19.02 -18.50
CA ARG A 66 -15.00 20.03 -17.52
C ARG A 66 -13.97 21.16 -17.37
N GLN A 67 -12.72 20.82 -17.51
CA GLN A 67 -11.57 21.72 -17.30
C GLN A 67 -10.33 21.17 -18.01
N GLY A 68 -9.27 21.96 -18.04
CA GLY A 68 -7.97 21.59 -18.55
C GLY A 68 -7.61 22.30 -19.85
N GLU A 69 -6.40 22.08 -20.27
CA GLU A 69 -5.81 22.62 -21.50
C GLU A 69 -5.12 21.48 -22.26
N ALA A 70 -5.09 21.57 -23.57
CA ALA A 70 -4.23 20.75 -24.41
C ALA A 70 -2.75 21.18 -24.24
N LEU A 71 -1.81 20.39 -24.75
CA LEU A 71 -0.38 20.72 -24.60
C LEU A 71 0.01 22.05 -25.29
N ASP A 72 -0.73 22.48 -26.29
CA ASP A 72 -0.57 23.76 -26.96
C ASP A 72 -1.21 24.96 -26.22
N GLY A 73 -1.77 24.73 -25.01
CA GLY A 73 -2.46 25.72 -24.21
C GLY A 73 -3.92 25.95 -24.60
N THR A 74 -4.45 25.23 -25.60
CA THR A 74 -5.85 25.39 -26.01
C THR A 74 -6.81 24.90 -24.91
N PRO A 75 -7.78 25.73 -24.46
CA PRO A 75 -8.76 25.33 -23.47
C PRO A 75 -9.61 24.12 -23.90
N MET A 76 -9.77 23.16 -23.01
CA MET A 76 -10.52 21.92 -23.28
C MET A 76 -11.95 21.95 -22.75
N MET A 77 -12.33 22.88 -21.88
CA MET A 77 -13.68 22.98 -21.33
C MET A 77 -14.75 22.98 -22.43
N GLY A 78 -15.71 22.07 -22.32
CA GLY A 78 -16.82 21.93 -23.30
C GLY A 78 -16.47 21.16 -24.57
N LYS A 79 -15.18 20.85 -24.83
CA LYS A 79 -14.82 19.98 -25.96
C LYS A 79 -15.25 18.53 -25.70
N PRO A 80 -15.63 17.77 -26.75
CA PRO A 80 -15.97 16.36 -26.62
C PRO A 80 -14.87 15.55 -25.90
N PHE A 81 -15.27 14.65 -25.00
CA PHE A 81 -14.35 13.72 -24.35
C PHE A 81 -14.02 12.57 -25.31
N LEU A 82 -12.97 12.77 -26.12
CA LEU A 82 -12.49 11.75 -27.05
C LEU A 82 -11.56 10.79 -26.34
N LEU A 83 -11.72 9.49 -26.64
CA LEU A 83 -10.92 8.44 -26.04
C LEU A 83 -9.62 8.21 -26.80
N GLU A 84 -8.52 8.10 -26.07
CA GLU A 84 -7.23 7.67 -26.60
C GLU A 84 -7.22 6.17 -26.93
N PRO A 85 -6.33 5.68 -27.81
CA PRO A 85 -6.29 4.28 -28.23
C PRO A 85 -6.24 3.28 -27.07
N PHE A 86 -5.47 3.55 -26.00
CA PHE A 86 -5.40 2.66 -24.82
C PHE A 86 -6.74 2.63 -24.05
N GLN A 87 -7.46 3.75 -24.00
CA GLN A 87 -8.78 3.81 -23.36
C GLN A 87 -9.81 3.02 -24.18
N ILE A 88 -9.75 3.12 -25.50
CA ILE A 88 -10.58 2.30 -26.41
C ILE A 88 -10.27 0.81 -26.19
N PHE A 89 -8.97 0.44 -26.09
CA PHE A 89 -8.55 -0.94 -25.79
C PHE A 89 -9.14 -1.44 -24.47
N ILE A 90 -9.11 -0.64 -23.41
CA ILE A 90 -9.72 -0.98 -22.11
C ILE A 90 -11.23 -1.20 -22.26
N VAL A 91 -11.97 -0.27 -22.89
CA VAL A 91 -13.43 -0.38 -23.05
C VAL A 91 -13.82 -1.57 -23.89
N VAL A 92 -13.08 -1.85 -24.99
CA VAL A 92 -13.32 -3.02 -25.85
C VAL A 92 -13.13 -4.31 -25.07
N ASN A 93 -12.07 -4.43 -24.26
CA ASN A 93 -11.88 -5.60 -23.42
C ASN A 93 -12.98 -5.77 -22.39
N LEU A 94 -13.30 -4.73 -21.62
CA LEU A 94 -14.28 -4.81 -20.53
C LEU A 94 -15.70 -5.18 -20.99
N LEU A 95 -16.10 -4.74 -22.18
CA LEU A 95 -17.49 -4.86 -22.64
C LEU A 95 -17.68 -5.81 -23.82
N GLY A 96 -16.60 -6.17 -24.53
CA GLY A 96 -16.68 -6.87 -25.80
C GLY A 96 -16.61 -8.41 -25.71
N TRP A 97 -15.92 -8.96 -24.73
CA TRP A 97 -15.71 -10.40 -24.63
C TRP A 97 -16.88 -11.15 -24.00
N TYR A 98 -17.40 -12.17 -24.70
CA TYR A 98 -18.47 -13.05 -24.26
C TYR A 98 -18.07 -14.51 -24.41
N TYR A 99 -18.58 -15.39 -23.57
CA TYR A 99 -18.48 -16.84 -23.82
C TYR A 99 -19.33 -17.19 -25.02
N THR A 100 -18.74 -17.95 -25.95
CA THR A 100 -19.34 -18.29 -27.25
C THR A 100 -20.73 -18.91 -27.08
N GLY A 101 -21.70 -18.46 -27.88
CA GLY A 101 -23.07 -18.93 -27.83
C GLY A 101 -23.89 -18.48 -26.60
N THR A 102 -23.35 -17.66 -25.73
CA THR A 102 -24.04 -17.17 -24.53
C THR A 102 -24.23 -15.64 -24.53
N GLN A 103 -24.99 -15.11 -23.56
CA GLN A 103 -25.08 -13.68 -23.29
C GLN A 103 -24.25 -13.29 -22.06
N VAL A 104 -23.30 -14.15 -21.66
CA VAL A 104 -22.49 -13.96 -20.46
C VAL A 104 -21.16 -13.32 -20.84
N ARG A 105 -20.92 -12.11 -20.36
CA ARG A 105 -19.60 -11.45 -20.52
C ARG A 105 -18.54 -12.22 -19.76
N ARG A 106 -17.35 -12.29 -20.33
CA ARG A 106 -16.19 -12.93 -19.74
C ARG A 106 -15.68 -12.18 -18.51
N PHE A 107 -15.31 -10.92 -18.67
CA PHE A 107 -14.71 -10.15 -17.57
C PHE A 107 -15.77 -9.69 -16.56
N LYS A 108 -15.53 -10.07 -15.30
CA LYS A 108 -16.37 -9.72 -14.13
C LYS A 108 -15.66 -8.76 -13.19
N GLU A 109 -14.35 -8.74 -13.23
CA GLU A 109 -13.51 -7.87 -12.45
C GLU A 109 -12.39 -7.31 -13.32
N ALA A 110 -12.00 -6.07 -13.05
CA ALA A 110 -10.87 -5.43 -13.69
C ALA A 110 -10.04 -4.65 -12.67
N PHE A 111 -8.74 -4.59 -12.91
CA PHE A 111 -7.85 -3.73 -12.18
C PHE A 111 -7.06 -2.86 -13.16
N ILE A 112 -7.20 -1.53 -13.00
CA ILE A 112 -6.60 -0.52 -13.86
C ILE A 112 -5.69 0.34 -13.00
N GLU A 113 -4.39 0.33 -13.28
CA GLU A 113 -3.44 1.15 -12.56
C GLU A 113 -2.71 2.06 -13.54
N LEU A 114 -2.86 3.36 -13.32
CA LEU A 114 -2.31 4.41 -14.16
C LEU A 114 -1.66 5.49 -13.28
N ALA A 115 -0.55 6.04 -13.70
CA ALA A 115 0.05 7.21 -13.09
C ALA A 115 -0.92 8.41 -13.09
N ARG A 116 -0.64 9.43 -12.29
CA ARG A 116 -1.47 10.63 -12.25
C ARG A 116 -1.53 11.31 -13.61
N LYS A 117 -2.62 12.05 -13.87
CA LYS A 117 -2.86 12.81 -15.12
C LYS A 117 -3.09 11.96 -16.39
N ASN A 118 -3.21 10.64 -16.28
CA ASN A 118 -3.58 9.76 -17.41
C ASN A 118 -5.11 9.59 -17.60
N GLY A 119 -5.94 10.50 -17.08
CA GLY A 119 -7.38 10.53 -17.35
C GLY A 119 -8.22 9.47 -16.65
N LYS A 120 -7.71 8.83 -15.57
CA LYS A 120 -8.41 7.77 -14.81
C LYS A 120 -9.86 8.13 -14.47
N THR A 121 -10.05 9.20 -13.71
CA THR A 121 -11.34 9.60 -13.17
C THR A 121 -12.37 9.89 -14.25
N SER A 122 -11.96 10.58 -15.32
CA SER A 122 -12.84 10.85 -16.46
C SER A 122 -13.23 9.59 -17.22
N LEU A 123 -12.27 8.65 -17.40
CA LEU A 123 -12.53 7.35 -18.05
C LEU A 123 -13.57 6.53 -17.30
N ILE A 124 -13.39 6.36 -15.96
CA ILE A 124 -14.33 5.55 -15.17
C ILE A 124 -15.69 6.22 -15.03
N ALA A 125 -15.75 7.53 -14.91
CA ALA A 125 -17.01 8.28 -14.88
C ALA A 125 -17.78 8.13 -16.19
N ALA A 126 -17.09 8.27 -17.32
CA ALA A 126 -17.66 8.09 -18.65
C ALA A 126 -18.14 6.65 -18.86
N LEU A 127 -17.35 5.66 -18.43
CA LEU A 127 -17.70 4.24 -18.53
C LEU A 127 -18.91 3.91 -17.65
N ALA A 128 -18.99 4.45 -16.42
CA ALA A 128 -20.14 4.30 -15.53
C ALA A 128 -21.43 4.79 -16.20
N PHE A 129 -21.38 5.98 -16.77
CA PHE A 129 -22.53 6.57 -17.46
C PHE A 129 -22.96 5.72 -18.68
N ALA A 130 -22.00 5.32 -19.52
CA ALA A 130 -22.27 4.52 -20.72
C ALA A 130 -22.83 3.13 -20.38
N VAL A 131 -22.21 2.41 -19.44
CA VAL A 131 -22.68 1.09 -18.99
C VAL A 131 -24.08 1.17 -18.38
N GLY A 132 -24.35 2.23 -17.62
CA GLY A 132 -25.67 2.46 -17.05
C GLY A 132 -26.77 2.56 -18.09
N ILE A 133 -26.51 3.26 -19.19
CA ILE A 133 -27.47 3.36 -20.32
C ILE A 133 -27.62 2.01 -21.04
N ILE A 134 -26.52 1.30 -21.31
CA ILE A 134 -26.50 0.03 -22.02
C ILE A 134 -27.27 -1.06 -21.26
N GLN A 135 -27.03 -1.15 -19.94
CA GLN A 135 -27.60 -2.18 -19.07
C GLN A 135 -28.94 -1.76 -18.41
N ARG A 136 -29.54 -0.66 -18.82
CA ARG A 136 -30.74 -0.08 -18.18
C ARG A 136 -31.86 -1.08 -17.92
N ARG A 137 -32.08 -2.05 -18.84
CA ARG A 137 -33.13 -3.06 -18.71
C ARG A 137 -32.93 -4.05 -17.59
N SER A 138 -31.71 -4.21 -17.13
CA SER A 138 -31.39 -5.01 -15.93
C SER A 138 -31.54 -4.21 -14.62
N GLY A 139 -32.01 -2.96 -14.68
CA GLY A 139 -32.06 -2.07 -13.52
C GLY A 139 -30.65 -1.63 -13.13
N SER A 140 -30.03 -0.79 -13.98
CA SER A 140 -28.62 -0.45 -13.81
C SER A 140 -28.38 0.44 -12.60
N ARG A 141 -27.79 -0.12 -11.56
CA ARG A 141 -27.33 0.60 -10.37
C ARG A 141 -25.81 0.52 -10.27
N ILE A 142 -25.20 1.69 -10.16
CA ILE A 142 -23.76 1.88 -10.25
C ILE A 142 -23.27 2.62 -9.02
N TYR A 143 -22.24 2.10 -8.36
CA TYR A 143 -21.55 2.79 -7.27
C TYR A 143 -20.14 3.19 -7.69
N ILE A 144 -19.84 4.48 -7.53
CA ILE A 144 -18.48 5.03 -7.62
C ILE A 144 -18.04 5.31 -6.19
N VAL A 145 -17.00 4.62 -5.74
CA VAL A 145 -16.60 4.57 -4.34
C VAL A 145 -15.11 4.87 -4.22
N ALA A 146 -14.72 5.69 -3.25
CA ALA A 146 -13.31 5.94 -2.91
C ALA A 146 -13.12 6.06 -1.40
N ALA A 147 -11.87 6.08 -0.95
CA ALA A 147 -11.54 6.23 0.46
C ALA A 147 -12.11 7.53 1.06
N ALA A 148 -12.20 8.59 0.27
CA ALA A 148 -12.80 9.88 0.65
C ALA A 148 -13.84 10.33 -0.36
N LEU A 149 -14.95 10.93 0.11
CA LEU A 149 -16.04 11.44 -0.73
C LEU A 149 -15.53 12.45 -1.78
N LYS A 150 -14.58 13.31 -1.44
CA LYS A 150 -14.01 14.29 -2.37
C LYS A 150 -13.49 13.66 -3.67
N GLN A 151 -12.95 12.45 -3.61
CA GLN A 151 -12.42 11.74 -4.79
C GLN A 151 -13.56 11.29 -5.70
N THR A 152 -14.64 10.71 -5.15
CA THR A 152 -15.79 10.27 -5.94
C THR A 152 -16.56 11.43 -6.54
N MET A 153 -16.54 12.60 -5.89
CA MET A 153 -17.16 13.83 -6.40
C MET A 153 -16.54 14.35 -7.69
N GLU A 154 -15.28 14.04 -7.99
CA GLU A 154 -14.66 14.40 -9.27
C GLU A 154 -15.33 13.64 -10.43
N ALA A 155 -15.59 12.34 -10.27
CA ALA A 155 -16.31 11.53 -11.25
C ALA A 155 -17.77 11.97 -11.39
N PHE A 156 -18.45 12.21 -10.26
CA PHE A 156 -19.81 12.72 -10.24
C PHE A 156 -19.95 14.06 -10.96
N ASN A 157 -19.08 15.02 -10.63
CA ASN A 157 -19.10 16.35 -11.22
C ASN A 157 -18.74 16.35 -12.72
N PHE A 158 -17.91 15.40 -13.17
CA PHE A 158 -17.63 15.23 -14.59
C PHE A 158 -18.89 14.86 -15.38
N ILE A 159 -19.69 13.90 -14.88
CA ILE A 159 -20.95 13.52 -15.52
C ILE A 159 -21.95 14.67 -15.43
N ARG A 160 -22.18 15.22 -14.23
CA ARG A 160 -23.13 16.32 -14.02
C ARG A 160 -22.83 17.51 -14.94
N PHE A 161 -21.60 17.99 -14.95
CA PHE A 161 -21.19 19.10 -15.83
C PHE A 161 -21.48 18.81 -17.29
N SER A 162 -21.23 17.58 -17.76
CA SER A 162 -21.49 17.20 -19.14
C SER A 162 -22.98 17.27 -19.48
N LEU A 163 -23.86 16.81 -18.57
CA LEU A 163 -25.32 16.88 -18.74
C LEU A 163 -25.79 18.33 -18.76
N GLU A 164 -25.32 19.18 -17.84
CA GLU A 164 -25.61 20.62 -17.77
C GLU A 164 -25.13 21.35 -19.06
N TYR A 165 -23.89 21.08 -19.48
CA TYR A 165 -23.32 21.68 -20.69
C TYR A 165 -24.11 21.33 -21.97
N LYS A 166 -24.58 20.08 -22.05
CA LYS A 166 -25.44 19.60 -23.15
C LYS A 166 -26.90 20.01 -23.01
N LYS A 167 -27.28 20.68 -21.91
CA LYS A 167 -28.65 21.12 -21.60
C LYS A 167 -29.68 19.97 -21.57
N ILE A 168 -29.24 18.83 -21.05
CA ILE A 168 -30.08 17.62 -20.87
C ILE A 168 -30.21 17.21 -19.40
N ASP A 169 -29.61 17.96 -18.47
CA ASP A 169 -29.63 17.74 -17.03
C ASP A 169 -31.08 17.65 -16.48
N GLN A 170 -31.99 18.47 -16.99
CA GLN A 170 -33.40 18.46 -16.59
C GLN A 170 -34.14 17.15 -16.90
N MET A 171 -33.57 16.27 -17.76
CA MET A 171 -34.10 14.92 -17.98
C MET A 171 -33.77 13.97 -16.86
N PHE A 172 -32.76 14.28 -16.02
CA PHE A 172 -32.23 13.44 -14.96
C PHE A 172 -32.67 13.96 -13.59
N GLU A 173 -32.94 13.06 -12.66
CA GLU A 173 -33.02 13.40 -11.24
C GLU A 173 -31.59 13.47 -10.69
N ILE A 174 -31.07 14.69 -10.45
CA ILE A 174 -29.74 14.91 -9.91
C ILE A 174 -29.87 15.36 -8.48
N LYS A 175 -29.33 14.58 -7.53
CA LYS A 175 -29.20 14.96 -6.12
C LYS A 175 -27.74 15.24 -5.80
N ASP A 176 -27.49 16.39 -5.21
CA ASP A 176 -26.16 16.82 -4.76
C ASP A 176 -26.32 17.58 -3.44
N ASN A 177 -26.39 16.83 -2.33
CA ASN A 177 -26.58 17.37 -1.00
C ASN A 177 -25.75 16.57 0.02
N SER A 178 -25.81 16.94 1.31
CA SER A 178 -25.03 16.31 2.37
C SER A 178 -25.33 14.82 2.62
N PHE A 179 -26.44 14.30 2.09
CA PHE A 179 -26.87 12.91 2.32
C PHE A 179 -26.73 12.03 1.07
N GLU A 180 -26.89 12.60 -0.13
CA GLU A 180 -26.92 11.81 -1.36
C GLU A 180 -26.30 12.59 -2.53
N HIS A 181 -25.38 11.92 -3.24
CA HIS A 181 -24.85 12.36 -4.53
C HIS A 181 -25.21 11.31 -5.56
N SER A 182 -26.26 11.59 -6.37
CA SER A 182 -26.76 10.63 -7.34
C SER A 182 -27.25 11.28 -8.63
N ILE A 183 -27.19 10.51 -9.72
CA ILE A 183 -27.75 10.85 -11.02
C ILE A 183 -28.64 9.68 -11.43
N LYS A 184 -29.94 9.93 -11.62
CA LYS A 184 -30.92 8.90 -11.92
C LYS A 184 -31.74 9.23 -13.18
N TYR A 185 -32.07 8.23 -13.95
CA TYR A 185 -32.95 8.37 -15.12
C TYR A 185 -33.81 7.12 -15.31
N GLN A 186 -35.11 7.35 -15.48
CA GLN A 186 -36.09 6.32 -15.79
C GLN A 186 -36.37 6.31 -17.29
N PHE A 187 -35.93 5.27 -17.98
CA PHE A 187 -36.21 5.08 -19.40
C PHE A 187 -37.67 4.65 -19.62
N LYS A 188 -38.28 5.16 -20.66
CA LYS A 188 -39.66 4.82 -21.05
C LYS A 188 -39.69 4.41 -22.51
N LYS A 189 -40.58 3.47 -22.85
CA LYS A 189 -40.94 3.15 -24.22
C LYS A 189 -41.83 4.24 -24.80
N PRO A 190 -42.06 4.25 -26.13
CA PRO A 190 -42.99 5.21 -26.77
C PRO A 190 -44.41 5.18 -26.20
N ASP A 191 -44.84 4.04 -25.67
CA ASP A 191 -46.16 3.86 -25.03
C ASP A 191 -46.21 4.36 -23.56
N GLY A 192 -45.09 4.92 -23.05
CA GLY A 192 -44.96 5.43 -21.68
C GLY A 192 -44.61 4.38 -20.63
N THR A 193 -44.56 3.09 -20.98
CA THR A 193 -44.19 2.03 -20.04
C THR A 193 -42.67 2.07 -19.73
N PRO A 194 -42.24 1.63 -18.53
CA PRO A 194 -40.83 1.61 -18.19
C PRO A 194 -39.98 0.73 -19.13
N ASP A 195 -38.83 1.22 -19.58
CA ASP A 195 -37.82 0.47 -20.38
C ASP A 195 -36.47 0.33 -19.61
N GLY A 196 -36.52 0.42 -18.29
CA GLY A 196 -35.39 0.28 -17.44
C GLY A 196 -34.99 1.58 -16.73
N MET A 197 -33.89 1.51 -15.96
CA MET A 197 -33.40 2.63 -15.16
C MET A 197 -31.89 2.69 -15.13
N LEU A 198 -31.38 3.90 -14.90
CA LEU A 198 -30.00 4.20 -14.57
C LEU A 198 -29.99 4.89 -13.22
N GLU A 199 -29.15 4.42 -12.32
CA GLU A 199 -28.84 5.07 -11.05
C GLU A 199 -27.33 5.06 -10.83
N ILE A 200 -26.70 6.21 -10.70
CA ILE A 200 -25.29 6.37 -10.37
C ILE A 200 -25.19 7.05 -9.02
N TYR A 201 -24.45 6.45 -8.10
CA TYR A 201 -24.19 6.98 -6.76
C TYR A 201 -22.70 7.20 -6.56
N ALA A 202 -22.33 8.38 -6.05
CA ALA A 202 -20.99 8.69 -5.59
C ALA A 202 -20.96 8.71 -4.06
N MET A 203 -20.10 7.89 -3.45
CA MET A 203 -20.07 7.71 -2.00
C MET A 203 -18.68 7.37 -1.46
N PRO A 204 -18.41 7.64 -0.16
CA PRO A 204 -17.20 7.14 0.49
C PRO A 204 -17.30 5.64 0.75
N SER A 205 -16.17 4.95 0.81
CA SER A 205 -16.08 3.52 1.10
C SER A 205 -16.17 3.19 2.59
N ASN A 206 -17.10 3.83 3.34
CA ASN A 206 -17.26 3.55 4.77
C ASN A 206 -17.95 2.18 4.98
N PRO A 207 -17.32 1.24 5.71
CA PRO A 207 -17.86 -0.10 5.89
C PRO A 207 -19.17 -0.18 6.68
N ASP A 208 -19.40 0.72 7.64
CA ASP A 208 -20.44 0.53 8.66
C ASP A 208 -21.86 0.91 8.20
N SER A 209 -22.01 1.51 7.02
CA SER A 209 -23.32 1.96 6.51
C SER A 209 -23.81 1.19 5.27
N GLN A 210 -23.22 0.06 4.91
CA GLN A 210 -23.31 -0.47 3.53
C GLN A 210 -23.82 -1.93 3.40
N ASP A 211 -24.57 -2.45 4.36
CA ASP A 211 -24.98 -3.87 4.36
C ASP A 211 -26.09 -4.26 3.35
N SER A 212 -26.68 -3.30 2.63
CA SER A 212 -27.82 -3.57 1.72
C SER A 212 -27.58 -3.17 0.26
N PHE A 213 -26.34 -3.19 -0.22
CA PHE A 213 -26.05 -2.83 -1.61
C PHE A 213 -26.40 -3.95 -2.59
N ASN A 214 -27.01 -3.55 -3.70
CA ASN A 214 -27.24 -4.40 -4.86
C ASN A 214 -26.91 -3.57 -6.10
N CYS A 215 -25.90 -3.98 -6.89
CA CYS A 215 -25.47 -3.25 -8.07
C CYS A 215 -24.94 -4.19 -9.15
N ASN A 216 -25.13 -3.80 -10.41
CA ASN A 216 -24.57 -4.51 -11.56
C ASN A 216 -23.16 -4.03 -11.91
N PHE A 217 -22.83 -2.79 -11.51
CA PHE A 217 -21.52 -2.22 -11.76
C PHE A 217 -21.02 -1.43 -10.53
N ALA A 218 -19.76 -1.64 -10.16
CA ALA A 218 -19.11 -0.89 -9.09
C ALA A 218 -17.68 -0.49 -9.49
N ILE A 219 -17.29 0.70 -9.10
CA ILE A 219 -15.97 1.26 -9.31
C ILE A 219 -15.39 1.61 -7.95
N ALA A 220 -14.28 0.98 -7.60
CA ALA A 220 -13.46 1.33 -6.46
C ALA A 220 -12.30 2.22 -6.94
N ASP A 221 -12.40 3.50 -6.68
CA ASP A 221 -11.36 4.48 -7.05
C ASP A 221 -10.33 4.62 -5.93
N GLU A 222 -9.09 4.87 -6.31
CA GLU A 222 -7.93 5.01 -5.42
C GLU A 222 -7.75 3.82 -4.46
N VAL A 223 -7.79 2.60 -5.00
CA VAL A 223 -7.67 1.33 -4.23
C VAL A 223 -6.41 1.30 -3.37
N ALA A 224 -5.31 1.95 -3.79
CA ALA A 224 -4.09 2.07 -2.99
C ALA A 224 -4.32 2.74 -1.61
N ALA A 225 -5.36 3.57 -1.49
CA ALA A 225 -5.72 4.24 -0.24
C ALA A 225 -6.63 3.40 0.67
N TYR A 226 -7.09 2.23 0.24
CA TYR A 226 -7.99 1.40 1.03
C TYR A 226 -7.25 0.72 2.17
N LYS A 227 -7.73 0.92 3.38
CA LYS A 227 -7.11 0.37 4.59
C LYS A 227 -7.38 -1.12 4.79
N LYS A 228 -8.54 -1.61 4.31
CA LYS A 228 -8.99 -3.00 4.51
C LYS A 228 -9.53 -3.59 3.21
N PRO A 229 -9.24 -4.87 2.91
CA PRO A 229 -9.84 -5.58 1.77
C PRO A 229 -11.38 -5.59 1.79
N ALA A 230 -11.98 -5.57 2.99
CA ALA A 230 -13.43 -5.57 3.17
C ALA A 230 -14.13 -4.41 2.45
N GLN A 231 -13.49 -3.22 2.34
CA GLN A 231 -14.03 -2.08 1.63
C GLN A 231 -14.25 -2.36 0.12
N TYR A 232 -13.36 -3.14 -0.47
CA TYR A 232 -13.45 -3.57 -1.86
C TYR A 232 -14.38 -4.78 -2.02
N ASN A 233 -14.24 -5.79 -1.17
CA ASN A 233 -14.94 -7.06 -1.28
C ASN A 233 -16.47 -6.94 -1.11
N ARG A 234 -16.95 -5.98 -0.31
CA ARG A 234 -18.39 -5.71 -0.15
C ARG A 234 -19.09 -5.42 -1.46
N PHE A 235 -18.45 -4.64 -2.35
CA PHE A 235 -19.02 -4.36 -3.66
C PHE A 235 -19.02 -5.58 -4.57
N LYS A 236 -18.03 -6.47 -4.45
CA LYS A 236 -18.07 -7.78 -5.14
C LYS A 236 -19.22 -8.65 -4.65
N GLU A 237 -19.49 -8.66 -3.35
CA GLU A 237 -20.64 -9.36 -2.76
C GLU A 237 -21.96 -8.77 -3.24
N ALA A 238 -22.08 -7.44 -3.27
CA ALA A 238 -23.28 -6.73 -3.74
C ALA A 238 -23.66 -7.04 -5.20
N GLN A 239 -22.76 -7.60 -5.97
CA GLN A 239 -22.95 -7.93 -7.38
C GLN A 239 -23.39 -9.39 -7.65
N LYS A 240 -23.48 -10.23 -6.62
CA LYS A 240 -23.73 -11.68 -6.79
C LYS A 240 -25.03 -12.00 -7.54
N ALA A 241 -26.02 -11.13 -7.47
CA ALA A 241 -27.31 -11.32 -8.17
C ALA A 241 -27.26 -11.08 -9.69
N TYR A 242 -26.15 -10.48 -10.20
CA TYR A 242 -26.05 -10.13 -11.61
C TYR A 242 -25.09 -11.03 -12.37
N THR A 243 -25.55 -11.56 -13.51
CA THR A 243 -24.72 -12.38 -14.43
C THR A 243 -23.65 -11.52 -15.12
N ASN A 244 -24.05 -10.36 -15.66
CA ASN A 244 -23.14 -9.44 -16.37
C ASN A 244 -22.66 -8.29 -15.48
N LYS A 245 -22.30 -8.62 -14.24
CA LYS A 245 -21.66 -7.69 -13.32
C LYS A 245 -20.29 -7.25 -13.79
N LEU A 246 -19.83 -6.12 -13.27
CA LEU A 246 -18.47 -5.64 -13.46
C LEU A 246 -18.01 -4.88 -12.23
N MET A 247 -16.89 -5.28 -11.65
CA MET A 247 -16.18 -4.58 -10.59
C MET A 247 -14.87 -4.02 -11.17
N ILE A 248 -14.64 -2.72 -11.05
CA ILE A 248 -13.38 -2.10 -11.46
C ILE A 248 -12.68 -1.55 -10.23
N GLY A 249 -11.47 -2.03 -9.96
CA GLY A 249 -10.51 -1.34 -9.10
C GLY A 249 -9.65 -0.43 -9.95
N ILE A 250 -9.56 0.85 -9.59
CA ILE A 250 -8.69 1.79 -10.29
C ILE A 250 -7.85 2.58 -9.29
N THR A 251 -6.57 2.80 -9.60
CA THR A 251 -5.65 3.47 -8.70
C THR A 251 -4.44 4.06 -9.39
N THR A 252 -3.66 4.80 -8.64
CA THR A 252 -2.22 5.08 -8.86
C THR A 252 -1.44 4.37 -7.75
N ALA A 253 -0.20 4.00 -8.01
CA ALA A 253 0.67 3.38 -7.01
C ALA A 253 0.74 4.21 -5.73
N GLY A 254 0.68 3.52 -4.60
CA GLY A 254 0.80 4.10 -3.27
C GLY A 254 2.21 4.08 -2.71
N ASP A 255 2.31 4.33 -1.43
CA ASP A 255 3.56 4.35 -0.68
C ASP A 255 3.69 3.19 0.34
N ASN A 256 2.89 2.13 0.18
CA ASN A 256 2.89 0.99 1.07
C ASN A 256 2.83 -0.32 0.30
N ILE A 257 3.95 -1.02 0.20
CA ILE A 257 4.05 -2.34 -0.44
C ILE A 257 3.34 -3.46 0.32
N ASN A 258 2.93 -3.24 1.57
CA ASN A 258 2.13 -4.17 2.37
C ASN A 258 0.63 -3.84 2.31
N SER A 259 0.22 -2.95 1.40
CA SER A 259 -1.18 -2.53 1.26
C SER A 259 -2.01 -3.52 0.44
N PHE A 260 -3.33 -3.47 0.65
CA PHE A 260 -4.27 -4.17 -0.22
C PHE A 260 -4.10 -3.77 -1.70
N GLY A 261 -3.88 -2.47 -1.97
CA GLY A 261 -3.66 -1.97 -3.33
C GLY A 261 -2.44 -2.60 -3.99
N TYR A 262 -1.30 -2.65 -3.31
CA TYR A 262 -0.11 -3.32 -3.82
C TYR A 262 -0.36 -4.81 -4.14
N ASN A 263 -1.00 -5.53 -3.23
CA ASN A 263 -1.34 -6.94 -3.46
C ASN A 263 -2.24 -7.12 -4.69
N ARG A 264 -3.15 -6.16 -4.95
CA ARG A 264 -4.00 -6.19 -6.17
C ARG A 264 -3.19 -5.89 -7.43
N THR A 265 -2.24 -4.94 -7.38
CA THR A 265 -1.31 -4.66 -8.49
C THR A 265 -0.51 -5.90 -8.87
N GLU A 266 0.11 -6.56 -7.89
CA GLU A 266 0.89 -7.77 -8.13
C GLU A 266 0.02 -8.95 -8.63
N TYR A 267 -1.20 -9.08 -8.11
CA TYR A 267 -2.16 -10.04 -8.63
C TYR A 267 -2.50 -9.77 -10.10
N ALA A 268 -2.81 -8.51 -10.43
CA ALA A 268 -3.14 -8.08 -11.78
C ALA A 268 -1.98 -8.32 -12.78
N ALA A 269 -0.74 -8.05 -12.36
CA ALA A 269 0.47 -8.32 -13.14
C ALA A 269 0.63 -9.82 -13.40
N LYS A 270 0.48 -10.68 -12.38
CA LYS A 270 0.57 -12.14 -12.52
C LYS A 270 -0.51 -12.71 -13.42
N VAL A 271 -1.73 -12.18 -13.39
CA VAL A 271 -2.81 -12.57 -14.32
C VAL A 271 -2.47 -12.18 -15.75
N ALA A 272 -1.94 -10.96 -15.99
CA ALA A 272 -1.51 -10.52 -17.32
C ALA A 272 -0.39 -11.39 -17.88
N GLN A 273 0.54 -11.84 -17.03
CA GLN A 273 1.65 -12.74 -17.37
C GLN A 273 1.23 -14.20 -17.59
N GLY A 274 -0.01 -14.56 -17.25
CA GLY A 274 -0.49 -15.96 -17.30
C GLY A 274 0.04 -16.84 -16.16
N ILE A 275 0.67 -16.26 -15.12
CA ILE A 275 1.12 -17.00 -13.92
C ILE A 275 -0.07 -17.41 -13.06
N VAL A 276 -1.09 -16.57 -13.01
CA VAL A 276 -2.35 -16.84 -12.33
C VAL A 276 -3.43 -16.98 -13.40
N ASP A 277 -4.09 -18.14 -13.42
CA ASP A 277 -5.21 -18.41 -14.32
C ASP A 277 -6.50 -17.84 -13.71
N ASP A 278 -6.83 -16.60 -14.09
CA ASP A 278 -8.13 -15.96 -13.79
C ASP A 278 -8.71 -15.40 -15.08
N ASP A 279 -9.51 -16.23 -15.75
CA ASP A 279 -10.08 -15.91 -17.06
C ASP A 279 -11.10 -14.75 -16.99
N ALA A 280 -11.73 -14.53 -15.83
CA ALA A 280 -12.74 -13.50 -15.62
C ALA A 280 -12.16 -12.14 -15.17
N PHE A 281 -10.85 -12.05 -15.00
CA PHE A 281 -10.16 -10.85 -14.54
C PHE A 281 -9.41 -10.13 -15.66
N PHE A 282 -9.67 -8.82 -15.82
CA PHE A 282 -8.94 -7.96 -16.76
C PHE A 282 -7.90 -7.13 -16.01
N SER A 283 -6.69 -7.04 -16.56
CA SER A 283 -5.58 -6.26 -16.02
C SER A 283 -5.10 -5.20 -17.00
N PHE A 284 -4.89 -3.98 -16.53
CA PHE A 284 -4.19 -2.92 -17.24
C PHE A 284 -3.36 -2.11 -16.25
N VAL A 285 -2.07 -2.44 -16.12
CA VAL A 285 -1.14 -1.82 -15.18
C VAL A 285 -0.05 -1.12 -15.97
N ALA A 286 -0.10 0.22 -16.08
CA ALA A 286 0.92 1.02 -16.75
C ALA A 286 1.86 1.61 -15.70
N ARG A 287 3.04 1.02 -15.58
CA ARG A 287 4.11 1.44 -14.68
C ARG A 287 5.47 1.38 -15.39
N ALA A 288 6.45 2.13 -14.87
CA ALA A 288 7.83 2.00 -15.33
C ALA A 288 8.37 0.60 -14.99
N ASP A 289 9.30 0.10 -15.81
CA ASP A 289 9.93 -1.19 -15.54
C ASP A 289 11.03 -1.03 -14.49
N GLN A 290 11.13 -2.02 -13.62
CA GLN A 290 12.12 -2.10 -12.56
C GLN A 290 13.19 -3.13 -12.93
N ASP A 291 14.44 -2.88 -12.51
CA ASP A 291 15.50 -3.90 -12.58
C ASP A 291 15.26 -5.02 -11.56
N GLU A 292 16.11 -6.05 -11.58
CA GLU A 292 16.03 -7.19 -10.64
C GLU A 292 16.13 -6.77 -9.16
N LYS A 293 16.65 -5.59 -8.87
CA LYS A 293 16.78 -5.02 -7.52
C LYS A 293 15.61 -4.09 -7.16
N GLY A 294 14.64 -3.93 -8.07
CA GLY A 294 13.51 -3.04 -7.90
C GLY A 294 13.80 -1.56 -8.14
N ASN A 295 14.95 -1.21 -8.74
CA ASN A 295 15.26 0.17 -9.07
C ASN A 295 14.70 0.56 -10.44
N VAL A 296 14.46 1.87 -10.62
CA VAL A 296 14.06 2.48 -11.89
C VAL A 296 15.04 3.59 -12.23
N ASP A 297 15.52 3.60 -13.46
CA ASP A 297 16.20 4.80 -14.00
C ASP A 297 15.16 5.88 -14.30
N TYR A 298 14.81 6.64 -13.27
CA TYR A 298 13.78 7.68 -13.37
C TYR A 298 14.23 8.93 -14.13
N LEU A 299 15.49 9.02 -14.56
CA LEU A 299 15.98 10.07 -15.45
C LEU A 299 15.83 9.68 -16.93
N ASP A 300 15.59 8.41 -17.24
CA ASP A 300 15.36 7.94 -18.59
C ASP A 300 13.93 8.26 -19.07
N PRO A 301 13.74 9.10 -20.13
CA PRO A 301 12.43 9.39 -20.71
C PRO A 301 11.66 8.16 -21.21
N VAL A 302 12.35 7.05 -21.48
CA VAL A 302 11.72 5.79 -21.85
C VAL A 302 10.88 5.26 -20.68
N GLN A 303 11.38 5.35 -19.45
CA GLN A 303 10.63 4.95 -18.26
C GLN A 303 9.41 5.86 -18.01
N HIS A 304 9.51 7.15 -18.34
CA HIS A 304 8.38 8.07 -18.29
C HIS A 304 7.25 7.64 -19.23
N ARG A 305 7.60 7.26 -20.48
CA ARG A 305 6.62 6.73 -21.45
C ARG A 305 6.02 5.42 -21.00
N LYS A 306 6.83 4.51 -20.44
CA LYS A 306 6.36 3.21 -19.97
C LYS A 306 5.24 3.32 -18.92
N ALA A 307 5.34 4.29 -18.03
CA ALA A 307 4.36 4.53 -16.98
C ALA A 307 3.13 5.35 -17.44
N ASN A 308 3.23 6.06 -18.56
CA ASN A 308 2.26 7.09 -18.91
C ASN A 308 1.75 6.93 -20.35
N PRO A 309 0.62 6.22 -20.55
CA PRO A 309 -0.01 6.10 -21.88
C PRO A 309 -0.36 7.45 -22.51
N ASN A 310 -0.56 8.50 -21.73
CA ASN A 310 -0.84 9.88 -22.17
C ASN A 310 0.40 10.78 -22.22
N TYR A 311 1.62 10.20 -22.21
CA TYR A 311 2.86 10.96 -22.39
C TYR A 311 2.88 11.66 -23.75
N GLY A 312 3.04 12.98 -23.75
CA GLY A 312 2.93 13.81 -24.96
C GLY A 312 1.49 14.09 -25.42
N VAL A 313 0.47 13.71 -24.65
CA VAL A 313 -0.95 14.01 -24.93
C VAL A 313 -1.55 14.91 -23.84
N THR A 314 -1.50 14.49 -22.58
CA THR A 314 -1.92 15.29 -21.42
C THR A 314 -0.78 15.55 -20.44
N ILE A 315 0.35 14.88 -20.63
CA ILE A 315 1.55 14.98 -19.80
C ILE A 315 2.66 15.55 -20.65
N ARG A 316 3.19 16.71 -20.24
CA ARG A 316 4.29 17.39 -20.93
C ARG A 316 5.60 16.66 -20.64
N PRO A 317 6.36 16.26 -21.68
CA PRO A 317 7.67 15.63 -21.50
C PRO A 317 8.65 16.49 -20.70
N GLU A 318 8.61 17.81 -20.92
CA GLU A 318 9.49 18.78 -20.27
C GLU A 318 9.22 18.87 -18.77
N ASP A 319 7.94 18.88 -18.35
CA ASP A 319 7.55 18.94 -16.95
C ASP A 319 7.95 17.64 -16.23
N MET A 320 7.74 16.48 -16.88
CA MET A 320 8.17 15.18 -16.33
C MET A 320 9.67 15.13 -16.09
N MET A 321 10.46 15.67 -17.03
CA MET A 321 11.92 15.69 -16.90
C MET A 321 12.38 16.66 -15.82
N ALA A 322 11.72 17.83 -15.70
CA ALA A 322 12.00 18.79 -14.63
C ALA A 322 11.72 18.17 -13.24
N ASP A 323 10.59 17.47 -13.08
CA ASP A 323 10.26 16.76 -11.85
C ASP A 323 11.27 15.65 -11.54
N ALA A 324 11.75 14.92 -12.54
CA ALA A 324 12.78 13.89 -12.39
C ALA A 324 14.12 14.46 -11.89
N TYR A 325 14.55 15.62 -12.41
CA TYR A 325 15.74 16.32 -11.93
C TYR A 325 15.59 16.83 -10.49
N GLN A 326 14.41 17.31 -10.11
CA GLN A 326 14.14 17.67 -8.71
C GLN A 326 14.21 16.45 -7.79
N ALA A 327 13.62 15.33 -8.24
CA ALA A 327 13.66 14.07 -7.52
C ALA A 327 15.07 13.52 -7.29
N GLN A 328 16.04 13.90 -8.12
CA GLN A 328 17.43 13.49 -7.95
C GLN A 328 18.06 14.06 -6.66
N ASN A 329 17.69 15.27 -6.29
CA ASN A 329 18.28 16.01 -5.18
C ASN A 329 17.41 16.05 -3.91
N ASP A 330 16.15 15.57 -3.99
CA ASP A 330 15.21 15.55 -2.87
C ASP A 330 14.57 14.16 -2.71
N PRO A 331 14.91 13.43 -1.63
CA PRO A 331 14.37 12.08 -1.39
C PRO A 331 12.84 12.02 -1.28
N GLN A 332 12.19 13.08 -0.75
CA GLN A 332 10.73 13.12 -0.65
C GLN A 332 10.10 13.33 -2.03
N GLN A 333 10.65 14.23 -2.83
CA GLN A 333 10.21 14.44 -4.21
C GLN A 333 10.46 13.20 -5.07
N ARG A 334 11.57 12.48 -4.85
CA ARG A 334 11.84 11.21 -5.52
C ARG A 334 10.76 10.17 -5.22
N LYS A 335 10.39 10.01 -3.95
CA LYS A 335 9.31 9.10 -3.56
C LYS A 335 8.00 9.47 -4.27
N ASP A 336 7.63 10.75 -4.26
CA ASP A 336 6.42 11.24 -4.90
C ASP A 336 6.47 11.07 -6.43
N PHE A 337 7.61 11.32 -7.05
CA PHE A 337 7.81 11.13 -8.49
C PHE A 337 7.69 9.65 -8.89
N LEU A 338 8.36 8.74 -8.17
CA LEU A 338 8.26 7.31 -8.41
C LEU A 338 6.83 6.80 -8.30
N SER A 339 6.11 7.18 -7.23
CA SER A 339 4.76 6.66 -7.01
C SER A 339 3.72 7.32 -7.91
N ARG A 340 3.76 8.64 -8.06
CA ARG A 340 2.69 9.40 -8.74
C ARG A 340 2.90 9.53 -10.24
N SER A 341 4.16 9.64 -10.68
CA SER A 341 4.51 9.89 -12.08
C SER A 341 5.00 8.63 -12.80
N LEU A 342 5.71 7.74 -12.12
CA LEU A 342 6.18 6.47 -12.69
C LEU A 342 5.35 5.26 -12.26
N ASN A 343 4.36 5.47 -11.41
CA ASN A 343 3.40 4.45 -10.98
C ASN A 343 4.08 3.23 -10.32
N ILE A 344 5.15 3.49 -9.57
CA ILE A 344 5.89 2.49 -8.82
C ILE A 344 5.53 2.59 -7.34
N TYR A 345 5.12 1.48 -6.74
CA TYR A 345 4.96 1.45 -5.29
C TYR A 345 6.31 1.69 -4.63
N THR A 346 6.42 2.81 -3.95
CA THR A 346 7.58 3.09 -3.13
C THR A 346 7.35 2.40 -1.81
N ALA A 347 8.29 1.56 -1.38
CA ALA A 347 8.30 1.15 0.02
C ALA A 347 8.18 2.40 0.87
N ALA A 348 7.25 2.40 1.82
CA ALA A 348 7.29 3.37 2.90
C ALA A 348 8.71 3.36 3.41
N MET A 349 9.41 4.47 3.43
CA MET A 349 10.86 4.62 3.61
C MET A 349 11.58 3.29 3.84
N LYS A 350 12.47 2.88 2.93
CA LYS A 350 13.23 1.62 3.00
C LYS A 350 13.67 1.43 4.44
N ALA A 351 13.46 0.24 4.98
CA ALA A 351 14.06 -0.11 6.26
C ALA A 351 15.52 0.34 6.24
N TRP A 352 15.97 0.97 7.30
CA TRP A 352 17.36 1.44 7.37
C TRP A 352 18.35 0.28 7.28
N PHE A 353 18.00 -0.80 7.97
CA PHE A 353 18.85 -1.97 8.08
C PHE A 353 18.59 -2.95 6.93
N ASP A 354 19.69 -3.52 6.41
CA ASP A 354 19.62 -4.71 5.59
C ASP A 354 19.40 -5.93 6.52
N LEU A 355 18.24 -6.53 6.45
CA LEU A 355 17.87 -7.67 7.30
C LEU A 355 18.74 -8.90 7.01
N ASP A 356 19.23 -9.06 5.78
CA ASP A 356 20.11 -10.17 5.41
C ASP A 356 21.48 -10.06 6.07
N GLU A 357 22.01 -8.82 6.27
CA GLU A 357 23.22 -8.59 7.06
C GLU A 357 23.01 -8.99 8.53
N PHE A 358 21.85 -8.63 9.13
CA PHE A 358 21.50 -9.04 10.50
C PHE A 358 21.43 -10.56 10.64
N LYS A 359 20.71 -11.23 9.73
CA LYS A 359 20.57 -12.69 9.72
C LYS A 359 21.92 -13.39 9.50
N ALA A 360 22.71 -12.92 8.55
CA ALA A 360 24.02 -13.48 8.27
C ALA A 360 25.00 -13.34 9.46
N SER A 361 24.86 -12.26 10.26
CA SER A 361 25.60 -12.11 11.50
C SER A 361 25.14 -13.11 12.56
N ASP A 362 23.84 -13.16 12.81
CA ASP A 362 23.21 -13.98 13.85
C ASP A 362 23.45 -15.48 13.62
N GLN A 363 23.36 -15.95 12.37
CA GLN A 363 23.56 -17.36 11.99
C GLN A 363 24.97 -17.91 12.24
N LYS A 364 25.95 -17.05 12.58
CA LYS A 364 27.31 -17.49 12.95
C LYS A 364 27.39 -18.06 14.36
N TYR A 365 26.36 -17.85 15.17
CA TYR A 365 26.35 -18.18 16.59
C TYR A 365 25.10 -19.00 16.91
N ASP A 366 25.20 -19.85 17.94
CA ASP A 366 24.10 -20.74 18.37
C ASP A 366 24.19 -21.01 19.89
N TRP A 367 24.18 -19.95 20.69
CA TRP A 367 24.13 -20.08 22.13
C TRP A 367 22.71 -20.06 22.64
N THR A 368 22.38 -21.03 23.49
CA THR A 368 21.10 -21.03 24.20
C THR A 368 21.11 -20.02 25.37
N ILE A 369 19.93 -19.59 25.82
CA ILE A 369 19.77 -18.75 27.02
C ILE A 369 20.47 -19.37 28.24
N GLN A 370 20.39 -20.70 28.41
CA GLN A 370 21.03 -21.42 29.53
C GLN A 370 22.56 -21.42 29.44
N GLN A 371 23.11 -21.45 28.24
CA GLN A 371 24.56 -21.32 28.04
C GLN A 371 25.02 -19.90 28.34
N LEU A 372 24.33 -18.89 27.79
CA LEU A 372 24.63 -17.47 27.97
C LEU A 372 24.57 -17.05 29.45
N ALA A 373 23.62 -17.58 30.21
CA ALA A 373 23.46 -17.31 31.64
C ALA A 373 24.65 -17.76 32.49
N LYS A 374 25.42 -18.75 32.02
CA LYS A 374 26.62 -19.30 32.73
C LYS A 374 27.93 -18.59 32.38
N LEU A 375 27.92 -17.75 31.35
CA LEU A 375 29.11 -17.07 30.88
C LEU A 375 29.49 -15.88 31.79
N PRO A 376 30.77 -15.52 31.90
CA PRO A 376 31.23 -14.41 32.73
C PRO A 376 30.99 -13.04 32.05
N VAL A 377 29.78 -12.84 31.55
CA VAL A 377 29.35 -11.64 30.84
C VAL A 377 28.66 -10.68 31.81
N LYS A 378 28.94 -9.39 31.69
CA LYS A 378 28.16 -8.33 32.30
C LYS A 378 26.98 -8.01 31.37
N TRP A 379 25.82 -8.01 31.90
CA TRP A 379 24.58 -7.74 31.16
C TRP A 379 23.99 -6.39 31.54
N TYR A 380 23.49 -5.67 30.58
CA TYR A 380 22.82 -4.39 30.71
C TYR A 380 21.39 -4.51 30.20
N GLY A 381 20.43 -3.96 30.94
CA GLY A 381 19.03 -4.01 30.57
C GLY A 381 18.56 -2.75 29.83
N GLY A 382 17.54 -2.92 29.04
CA GLY A 382 16.78 -1.82 28.42
C GLY A 382 15.27 -2.13 28.48
N ALA A 383 14.45 -1.13 28.75
CA ALA A 383 13.01 -1.25 28.74
C ALA A 383 12.37 -0.09 27.97
N ASP A 384 11.61 -0.42 26.94
CA ASP A 384 10.75 0.50 26.21
C ASP A 384 9.30 0.26 26.64
N LEU A 385 8.75 1.21 27.41
CA LEU A 385 7.46 1.09 28.08
C LEU A 385 6.38 1.81 27.30
N SER A 386 5.26 1.16 27.04
CA SER A 386 4.10 1.74 26.36
C SER A 386 2.93 2.00 27.32
N ARG A 387 2.01 2.91 26.98
CA ARG A 387 0.83 3.22 27.83
C ARG A 387 -0.35 2.28 27.61
N THR A 388 -0.76 2.07 26.37
CA THR A 388 -2.00 1.33 26.06
C THR A 388 -1.93 0.80 24.62
N TYR A 389 -2.29 -0.47 24.45
CA TYR A 389 -2.46 -1.12 23.13
C TYR A 389 -1.23 -1.09 22.21
N ASP A 390 -0.04 -0.79 22.75
CA ASP A 390 1.22 -0.86 22.01
C ASP A 390 2.12 -1.96 22.60
N LEU A 391 3.14 -2.38 21.86
CA LEU A 391 4.10 -3.38 22.32
C LEU A 391 4.99 -2.74 23.39
N THR A 392 5.10 -3.37 24.54
CA THR A 392 6.11 -3.07 25.55
C THR A 392 7.26 -4.04 25.40
N ALA A 393 8.50 -3.58 25.56
CA ALA A 393 9.67 -4.39 25.30
C ALA A 393 10.70 -4.31 26.42
N ALA A 394 11.37 -5.45 26.67
CA ALA A 394 12.55 -5.56 27.51
C ALA A 394 13.70 -6.19 26.72
N ALA A 395 14.94 -5.79 27.03
CA ALA A 395 16.11 -6.34 26.40
C ALA A 395 17.27 -6.49 27.40
N LEU A 396 18.14 -7.45 27.14
CA LEU A 396 19.49 -7.55 27.71
C LEU A 396 20.52 -7.39 26.58
N PHE A 397 21.59 -6.69 26.87
CA PHE A 397 22.76 -6.54 26.01
C PHE A 397 24.02 -6.95 26.79
N GLY A 398 24.86 -7.75 26.15
CA GLY A 398 26.16 -8.15 26.72
C GLY A 398 27.20 -8.38 25.63
N GLN A 399 28.48 -8.36 26.01
CA GLN A 399 29.58 -8.59 25.08
C GLN A 399 30.42 -9.77 25.50
N LEU A 400 30.72 -10.67 24.58
CA LEU A 400 31.60 -11.83 24.78
C LEU A 400 32.56 -11.94 23.59
N ASP A 401 33.87 -11.84 23.89
CA ASP A 401 34.93 -12.02 22.89
C ASP A 401 34.73 -11.20 21.59
N GLY A 402 34.23 -9.98 21.74
CA GLY A 402 33.98 -9.08 20.64
C GLY A 402 32.64 -9.30 19.94
N VAL A 403 31.81 -10.26 20.38
CA VAL A 403 30.47 -10.48 19.90
C VAL A 403 29.45 -9.76 20.77
N ASP A 404 28.59 -8.97 20.16
CA ASP A 404 27.47 -8.31 20.82
C ASP A 404 26.27 -9.25 20.87
N ILE A 405 25.71 -9.47 22.05
CA ILE A 405 24.61 -10.40 22.27
C ILE A 405 23.40 -9.65 22.78
N ILE A 406 22.28 -9.79 22.10
CA ILE A 406 21.01 -9.15 22.41
C ILE A 406 19.96 -10.23 22.73
N ILE A 407 19.29 -10.11 23.87
CA ILE A 407 18.15 -10.95 24.24
C ILE A 407 16.96 -10.02 24.43
N THR A 408 15.90 -10.21 23.65
CA THR A 408 14.70 -9.34 23.72
C THR A 408 13.45 -10.13 24.10
N HIS A 409 12.50 -9.46 24.72
CA HIS A 409 11.19 -10.01 25.03
C HIS A 409 10.10 -8.95 24.96
N GLY A 410 9.00 -9.28 24.31
CA GLY A 410 7.83 -8.42 24.17
C GLY A 410 6.71 -8.75 25.16
N PHE A 411 5.88 -7.75 25.47
CA PHE A 411 4.68 -7.88 26.31
C PHE A 411 3.52 -7.21 25.59
N PHE A 412 2.37 -7.93 25.50
CA PHE A 412 1.19 -7.41 24.84
C PHE A 412 -0.10 -7.87 25.53
N PRO A 413 -1.16 -7.03 25.63
CA PRO A 413 -2.42 -7.43 26.25
C PRO A 413 -3.15 -8.50 25.42
N ILE A 414 -3.52 -9.63 26.04
CA ILE A 414 -4.20 -10.73 25.34
C ILE A 414 -5.54 -10.30 24.74
N THR A 415 -6.26 -9.41 25.42
CA THR A 415 -7.58 -8.93 25.00
C THR A 415 -7.57 -8.21 23.65
N GLN A 416 -6.42 -7.67 23.24
CA GLN A 416 -6.24 -6.93 22.00
C GLN A 416 -5.41 -7.69 20.96
N ALA A 417 -4.78 -8.81 21.34
CA ALA A 417 -3.79 -9.47 20.49
C ALA A 417 -4.37 -9.97 19.16
N ALA A 418 -5.56 -10.58 19.17
CA ALA A 418 -6.20 -11.08 17.95
C ALA A 418 -6.58 -9.93 16.99
N ALA A 419 -7.22 -8.88 17.51
CA ALA A 419 -7.60 -7.73 16.71
C ALA A 419 -6.37 -7.00 16.11
N LYS A 420 -5.30 -6.85 16.91
CA LYS A 420 -4.07 -6.21 16.45
C LYS A 420 -3.25 -7.06 15.49
N GLN A 421 -3.23 -8.37 15.65
CA GLN A 421 -2.63 -9.26 14.66
C GLN A 421 -3.33 -9.12 13.31
N ASP A 422 -4.66 -9.10 13.28
CA ASP A 422 -5.43 -8.98 12.04
C ASP A 422 -5.36 -7.56 11.43
N GLU A 423 -5.37 -6.52 12.27
CA GLU A 423 -5.36 -5.12 11.82
C GLU A 423 -3.98 -4.62 11.35
N ASP A 424 -2.95 -4.97 12.09
CA ASP A 424 -1.59 -4.44 11.90
C ASP A 424 -0.66 -5.45 11.23
N GLY A 425 -1.09 -6.72 11.06
CA GLY A 425 -0.30 -7.78 10.44
C GLY A 425 0.88 -8.24 11.30
N ILE A 426 0.80 -8.09 12.63
CA ILE A 426 1.88 -8.45 13.56
C ILE A 426 1.67 -9.89 14.06
N PRO A 427 2.62 -10.82 13.90
CA PRO A 427 2.43 -12.24 14.25
C PRO A 427 2.59 -12.49 15.76
N LEU A 428 1.74 -11.84 16.59
CA LEU A 428 1.84 -11.87 18.06
C LEU A 428 1.74 -13.28 18.65
N PHE A 429 0.82 -14.10 18.15
CA PHE A 429 0.69 -15.48 18.64
C PHE A 429 1.88 -16.34 18.25
N GLY A 430 2.44 -16.15 17.04
CA GLY A 430 3.67 -16.83 16.63
C GLY A 430 4.85 -16.47 17.53
N TRP A 431 5.03 -15.19 17.86
CA TRP A 431 6.09 -14.77 18.79
C TRP A 431 5.93 -15.31 20.21
N LYS A 432 4.66 -15.44 20.67
CA LYS A 432 4.36 -16.08 21.95
C LYS A 432 4.77 -17.55 21.93
N ASP A 433 4.41 -18.28 20.87
CA ASP A 433 4.72 -19.72 20.74
C ASP A 433 6.22 -19.96 20.57
N ASP A 434 6.94 -19.05 19.93
CA ASP A 434 8.41 -19.04 19.82
C ASP A 434 9.12 -18.59 21.13
N GLY A 435 8.38 -18.13 22.14
CA GLY A 435 8.92 -17.69 23.44
C GLY A 435 9.43 -16.25 23.50
N TRP A 436 9.19 -15.43 22.45
CA TRP A 436 9.64 -14.03 22.36
C TRP A 436 8.62 -13.01 22.86
N LEU A 437 7.42 -13.45 23.23
CA LEU A 437 6.34 -12.58 23.68
C LEU A 437 5.55 -13.20 24.83
N THR A 438 5.21 -12.37 25.82
CA THR A 438 4.21 -12.70 26.84
C THR A 438 2.90 -12.00 26.51
N LEU A 439 1.81 -12.76 26.36
CA LEU A 439 0.44 -12.24 26.32
C LEU A 439 -0.06 -12.04 27.75
N CYS A 440 -0.15 -10.79 28.17
CA CYS A 440 -0.55 -10.40 29.52
C CYS A 440 -2.07 -10.54 29.70
N ASN A 441 -2.53 -11.11 30.82
CA ASN A 441 -3.95 -11.38 31.09
C ASN A 441 -4.76 -10.13 31.52
N ASN A 442 -4.24 -8.95 31.27
CA ASN A 442 -4.87 -7.66 31.61
C ASN A 442 -5.19 -6.86 30.33
N PRO A 443 -6.10 -5.87 30.43
CA PRO A 443 -6.40 -4.97 29.32
C PRO A 443 -5.21 -4.13 28.85
N THR A 444 -4.21 -3.95 29.73
CA THR A 444 -2.94 -3.23 29.48
C THR A 444 -1.77 -4.08 29.96
N VAL A 445 -0.56 -3.79 29.49
CA VAL A 445 0.66 -4.41 30.04
C VAL A 445 0.90 -3.85 31.44
N ASN A 446 1.02 -4.73 32.45
CA ASN A 446 1.39 -4.33 33.80
C ASN A 446 2.91 -4.15 33.91
N ALA A 447 3.32 -3.16 34.66
CA ALA A 447 4.73 -2.98 34.99
C ALA A 447 5.36 -4.23 35.65
N ALA A 448 4.59 -4.97 36.45
CA ALA A 448 5.02 -6.20 37.09
C ALA A 448 5.42 -7.30 36.08
N ASP A 449 4.77 -7.39 34.92
CA ASP A 449 5.11 -8.40 33.90
C ASP A 449 6.54 -8.17 33.38
N VAL A 450 6.89 -6.90 33.12
CA VAL A 450 8.22 -6.51 32.68
C VAL A 450 9.29 -6.72 33.77
N VAL A 451 8.97 -6.34 35.00
CA VAL A 451 9.86 -6.52 36.15
C VAL A 451 10.14 -8.00 36.40
N ASN A 452 9.09 -8.83 36.37
CA ASN A 452 9.22 -10.29 36.55
C ASN A 452 10.14 -10.91 35.49
N TRP A 453 10.12 -10.44 34.26
CA TRP A 453 11.06 -10.92 33.25
C TRP A 453 12.52 -10.63 33.62
N PHE A 454 12.84 -9.43 34.10
CA PHE A 454 14.20 -9.12 34.59
C PHE A 454 14.58 -9.97 35.80
N VAL A 455 13.64 -10.23 36.72
CA VAL A 455 13.84 -11.13 37.87
C VAL A 455 14.12 -12.55 37.39
N ASP A 456 13.35 -13.06 36.45
CA ASP A 456 13.56 -14.39 35.87
C ASP A 456 14.90 -14.51 35.17
N MET A 457 15.33 -13.50 34.42
CA MET A 457 16.64 -13.49 33.78
C MET A 457 17.77 -13.48 34.84
N ARG A 458 17.65 -12.68 35.90
CA ARG A 458 18.59 -12.69 37.03
C ARG A 458 18.63 -14.08 37.70
N ASN A 459 17.49 -14.70 37.92
CA ASN A 459 17.39 -16.03 38.51
C ASN A 459 17.97 -17.15 37.64
N LYS A 460 17.96 -16.98 36.31
CA LYS A 460 18.66 -17.86 35.36
C LYS A 460 20.17 -17.71 35.41
N GLY A 461 20.69 -16.65 36.04
CA GLY A 461 22.12 -16.43 36.21
C GLY A 461 22.70 -15.20 35.50
N PHE A 462 21.89 -14.39 34.81
CA PHE A 462 22.35 -13.18 34.14
C PHE A 462 22.73 -12.10 35.15
N LYS A 463 24.00 -11.63 35.11
CA LYS A 463 24.51 -10.61 36.01
C LYS A 463 24.19 -9.21 35.48
N ILE A 464 22.93 -8.76 35.68
CA ILE A 464 22.42 -7.48 35.21
C ILE A 464 23.02 -6.34 36.05
N GLN A 465 23.76 -5.44 35.40
CA GLN A 465 24.46 -4.33 36.06
C GLN A 465 23.56 -3.14 36.32
N GLU A 466 22.85 -2.69 35.26
CA GLU A 466 21.89 -1.61 35.32
C GLU A 466 20.88 -1.75 34.19
N VAL A 467 19.71 -1.09 34.32
CA VAL A 467 18.62 -1.12 33.35
C VAL A 467 18.24 0.30 32.95
N GLY A 468 18.39 0.64 31.66
CA GLY A 468 17.91 1.88 31.07
C GLY A 468 16.43 1.83 30.74
N HIS A 469 15.69 2.90 30.98
CA HIS A 469 14.26 2.98 30.67
C HIS A 469 13.81 4.37 30.25
N ASP A 470 12.71 4.48 29.49
CA ASP A 470 12.06 5.75 29.21
C ASP A 470 11.29 6.24 30.46
N ARG A 471 11.69 7.39 30.99
CA ARG A 471 11.06 7.99 32.17
C ARG A 471 9.59 8.32 31.97
N LYS A 472 9.17 8.62 30.74
CA LYS A 472 7.82 9.12 30.44
C LYS A 472 6.70 8.16 30.87
N PHE A 473 6.95 6.86 30.85
CA PHE A 473 5.97 5.82 31.16
C PHE A 473 6.34 4.96 32.38
N ALA A 474 7.48 5.21 33.02
CA ALA A 474 8.02 4.38 34.09
C ALA A 474 7.66 4.87 35.52
N GLY A 475 7.09 6.07 35.68
CA GLY A 475 7.14 6.80 36.96
C GLY A 475 6.33 6.21 38.10
N GLU A 476 5.12 5.67 37.85
CA GLU A 476 4.20 5.34 38.95
C GLU A 476 4.33 3.90 39.45
N GLU A 477 4.57 2.93 38.57
CA GLU A 477 4.59 1.52 38.94
C GLU A 477 5.93 0.83 38.68
N TYR A 478 6.51 1.01 37.49
CA TYR A 478 7.72 0.28 37.07
C TYR A 478 8.94 0.59 37.95
N MET A 479 9.24 1.88 38.17
CA MET A 479 10.41 2.28 38.94
C MET A 479 10.36 1.80 40.41
N PRO A 480 9.25 1.93 41.14
CA PRO A 480 9.15 1.37 42.51
C PRO A 480 9.35 -0.15 42.54
N LEU A 481 8.78 -0.90 41.61
CA LEU A 481 8.92 -2.35 41.55
C LEU A 481 10.37 -2.77 41.25
N MET A 482 11.03 -2.14 40.27
CA MET A 482 12.44 -2.41 39.93
C MET A 482 13.37 -2.14 41.12
N LYS A 483 13.11 -1.07 41.88
CA LYS A 483 13.87 -0.72 43.09
C LYS A 483 13.62 -1.75 44.22
N ALA A 484 12.38 -2.20 44.40
CA ALA A 484 12.03 -3.23 45.36
C ALA A 484 12.77 -4.56 45.07
N GLU A 485 12.97 -4.85 43.79
CA GLU A 485 13.75 -6.00 43.33
C GLU A 485 15.27 -5.74 43.28
N HIS A 486 15.73 -4.60 43.81
CA HIS A 486 17.14 -4.20 43.91
C HIS A 486 17.85 -4.03 42.55
N PHE A 487 17.11 -3.75 41.45
CA PHE A 487 17.75 -3.36 40.20
C PHE A 487 18.20 -1.91 40.22
N ARG A 488 19.41 -1.67 39.69
CA ARG A 488 19.88 -0.33 39.40
C ARG A 488 19.23 0.15 38.09
N ILE A 489 18.41 1.19 38.19
CA ILE A 489 17.70 1.76 37.06
C ILE A 489 18.24 3.14 36.69
N VAL A 490 18.25 3.46 35.41
CA VAL A 490 18.78 4.72 34.87
C VAL A 490 17.80 5.26 33.84
N ASP A 491 17.45 6.55 33.99
CA ASP A 491 16.66 7.26 32.99
C ASP A 491 17.40 7.29 31.66
N GLN A 492 16.76 6.82 30.57
CA GLN A 492 17.29 6.89 29.23
C GLN A 492 16.57 7.99 28.44
N PRO A 493 17.18 9.17 28.26
CA PRO A 493 16.55 10.24 27.51
C PRO A 493 16.35 9.84 26.05
N GLN A 494 15.18 10.22 25.49
CA GLN A 494 14.78 9.91 24.12
C GLN A 494 15.39 10.85 23.06
N TYR A 495 16.40 11.65 23.42
CA TYR A 495 17.08 12.52 22.47
C TYR A 495 17.80 11.71 21.39
N PHE A 496 17.59 12.08 20.13
CA PHE A 496 18.12 11.33 18.98
C PHE A 496 19.66 11.17 19.01
N TYR A 497 20.39 12.17 19.45
CA TYR A 497 21.86 12.12 19.53
C TYR A 497 22.39 11.11 20.57
N LEU A 498 21.64 10.87 21.65
CA LEU A 498 21.96 9.84 22.65
C LEU A 498 21.61 8.44 22.14
N LYS A 499 20.44 8.30 21.53
CA LYS A 499 20.00 7.03 20.94
C LYS A 499 20.88 6.60 19.75
N SER A 500 21.44 7.57 19.05
CA SER A 500 22.30 7.34 17.89
C SER A 500 23.52 6.48 18.19
N GLN A 501 24.10 6.60 19.38
CA GLN A 501 25.29 5.81 19.76
C GLN A 501 24.98 4.31 19.78
N GLY A 502 23.92 3.90 20.47
CA GLY A 502 23.51 2.50 20.51
C GLY A 502 23.03 1.99 19.14
N PHE A 503 22.31 2.83 18.40
CA PHE A 503 21.86 2.53 17.04
C PHE A 503 23.05 2.21 16.11
N ARG A 504 24.04 3.11 16.03
CA ARG A 504 25.24 2.93 15.19
C ARG A 504 26.11 1.77 15.64
N HIS A 505 26.17 1.51 16.96
CA HIS A 505 26.91 0.36 17.47
C HIS A 505 26.28 -0.97 17.01
N ILE A 506 24.98 -1.12 17.14
CA ILE A 506 24.25 -2.32 16.69
C ILE A 506 24.34 -2.47 15.16
N GLU A 507 24.19 -1.38 14.41
CA GLU A 507 24.37 -1.36 12.95
C GLU A 507 25.75 -1.89 12.55
N LYS A 508 26.80 -1.34 13.17
CA LYS A 508 28.18 -1.75 12.90
C LYS A 508 28.41 -3.21 13.27
N ALA A 509 27.92 -3.66 14.43
CA ALA A 509 28.05 -5.04 14.87
C ALA A 509 27.41 -6.02 13.89
N ALA A 510 26.24 -5.70 13.35
CA ALA A 510 25.58 -6.52 12.31
C ALA A 510 26.41 -6.58 11.03
N LYS A 511 26.87 -5.43 10.50
CA LYS A 511 27.72 -5.34 9.30
C LYS A 511 29.05 -6.10 9.45
N ASP A 512 29.67 -6.02 10.64
CA ASP A 512 30.92 -6.72 10.94
C ASP A 512 30.71 -8.23 11.20
N GLY A 513 29.45 -8.70 11.23
CA GLY A 513 29.10 -10.09 11.52
C GLY A 513 29.41 -10.53 12.94
N ARG A 514 29.28 -9.63 13.91
CA ARG A 514 29.53 -9.81 15.36
C ARG A 514 28.28 -9.57 16.21
N LEU A 515 27.08 -9.60 15.62
CA LEU A 515 25.82 -9.44 16.32
C LEU A 515 25.10 -10.79 16.41
N TYR A 516 24.66 -11.16 17.62
CA TYR A 516 23.84 -12.33 17.89
C TYR A 516 22.57 -11.94 18.66
N TYR A 517 21.40 -12.36 18.19
CA TYR A 517 20.12 -12.06 18.81
C TYR A 517 19.20 -13.30 18.95
N LEU A 518 19.81 -14.46 19.11
CA LEU A 518 19.15 -15.75 19.39
C LEU A 518 18.12 -16.15 18.31
N HIS A 519 18.33 -15.81 17.06
CA HIS A 519 17.43 -16.12 15.93
C HIS A 519 15.98 -15.59 16.13
N SER A 520 15.82 -14.52 16.93
CA SER A 520 14.51 -13.98 17.29
C SER A 520 13.81 -13.34 16.10
N ARG A 521 12.77 -14.02 15.56
CA ARG A 521 11.93 -13.48 14.48
C ARG A 521 11.19 -12.22 14.89
N ALA A 522 10.86 -12.07 16.18
CA ALA A 522 10.24 -10.86 16.72
C ALA A 522 11.21 -9.67 16.65
N TYR A 523 12.49 -9.89 16.93
CA TYR A 523 13.53 -8.86 16.81
C TYR A 523 13.77 -8.48 15.34
N GLU A 524 13.88 -9.48 14.44
CA GLU A 524 14.01 -9.26 12.99
C GLU A 524 12.85 -8.40 12.43
N TYR A 525 11.62 -8.68 12.85
CA TYR A 525 10.46 -7.87 12.48
C TYR A 525 10.65 -6.41 12.94
N CYS A 526 11.05 -6.18 14.17
CA CYS A 526 11.27 -4.82 14.68
C CYS A 526 12.39 -4.09 13.93
N VAL A 527 13.51 -4.76 13.66
CA VAL A 527 14.65 -4.23 12.88
C VAL A 527 14.20 -3.84 11.46
N SER A 528 13.39 -4.68 10.79
CA SER A 528 12.89 -4.42 9.44
C SER A 528 11.92 -3.23 9.35
N ASN A 529 11.42 -2.74 10.47
CA ASN A 529 10.47 -1.63 10.56
C ASN A 529 11.10 -0.30 11.00
N VAL A 530 12.41 -0.26 11.17
CA VAL A 530 13.15 0.95 11.54
C VAL A 530 13.45 1.76 10.28
N LYS A 531 13.01 2.99 10.22
CA LYS A 531 13.53 4.02 9.30
C LYS A 531 14.42 4.99 10.07
N ALA A 532 15.39 5.54 9.39
CA ALA A 532 16.31 6.49 10.00
C ALA A 532 16.64 7.63 9.04
N ILE A 533 16.99 8.78 9.62
CA ILE A 533 17.44 9.98 8.90
C ILE A 533 18.75 10.40 9.52
N GLU A 534 19.78 10.51 8.71
CA GLU A 534 21.05 11.08 9.14
C GLU A 534 20.89 12.58 9.42
N LYS A 535 21.43 13.00 10.53
CA LYS A 535 21.53 14.39 10.96
C LYS A 535 22.99 14.86 10.86
N THR A 536 23.26 16.04 11.36
CA THR A 536 24.64 16.54 11.48
C THR A 536 25.48 15.63 12.40
N ASP A 537 26.78 15.54 12.14
CA ASP A 537 27.77 14.82 12.98
C ASP A 537 27.51 13.31 13.14
N ASP A 538 27.14 12.61 12.05
CA ASP A 538 26.83 11.17 12.01
C ASP A 538 25.71 10.69 12.96
N ALA A 539 25.03 11.61 13.63
CA ALA A 539 23.90 11.30 14.46
C ALA A 539 22.69 10.86 13.62
N VAL A 540 21.95 9.89 14.13
CA VAL A 540 20.78 9.31 13.44
C VAL A 540 19.53 9.51 14.28
N GLN A 541 18.51 10.06 13.66
CA GLN A 541 17.16 10.03 14.21
C GLN A 541 16.39 8.89 13.58
N TYR A 542 15.87 7.96 14.37
CA TYR A 542 15.10 6.85 13.86
C TYR A 542 13.70 6.76 14.46
N GLU A 543 12.79 6.16 13.72
CA GLU A 543 11.39 5.96 14.09
C GLU A 543 10.76 4.79 13.30
N LYS A 544 9.52 4.46 13.61
CA LYS A 544 8.73 3.44 12.87
C LYS A 544 8.54 3.87 11.42
N ILE A 545 8.69 2.94 10.47
CA ILE A 545 8.35 3.16 9.05
C ILE A 545 6.88 3.53 8.91
N ASN A 546 6.01 2.81 9.62
CA ASN A 546 4.57 3.02 9.62
C ASN A 546 4.06 3.01 11.08
N PRO A 547 3.14 3.90 11.48
CA PRO A 547 2.57 3.95 12.83
C PRO A 547 1.98 2.62 13.34
N ARG A 548 1.57 1.72 12.44
CA ARG A 548 1.05 0.39 12.79
C ARG A 548 2.11 -0.68 13.01
N GLN A 549 3.33 -0.44 12.57
CA GLN A 549 4.47 -1.34 12.76
C GLN A 549 5.11 -1.13 14.13
N ARG A 550 5.91 -2.09 14.55
CA ARG A 550 6.58 -2.09 15.86
C ARG A 550 8.09 -2.09 15.67
N ILE A 551 8.79 -1.30 16.51
CA ILE A 551 10.25 -1.26 16.63
C ILE A 551 10.69 -1.41 18.10
N ASP A 552 9.77 -1.67 18.98
CA ASP A 552 9.92 -1.57 20.44
C ASP A 552 11.00 -2.52 20.96
N LEU A 553 11.13 -3.75 20.42
CA LEU A 553 12.22 -4.67 20.77
C LEU A 553 13.60 -4.11 20.35
N PHE A 554 13.66 -3.44 19.20
CA PHE A 554 14.88 -2.77 18.77
C PHE A 554 15.21 -1.58 19.66
N ASP A 555 14.23 -0.76 20.03
CA ASP A 555 14.40 0.39 20.92
C ASP A 555 14.91 -0.03 22.31
N ALA A 556 14.32 -1.07 22.90
CA ALA A 556 14.78 -1.63 24.16
C ALA A 556 16.24 -2.14 24.06
N SER A 557 16.62 -2.75 22.93
CA SER A 557 17.99 -3.21 22.70
C SER A 557 19.00 -2.05 22.58
N VAL A 558 18.58 -0.95 21.97
CA VAL A 558 19.37 0.29 21.89
C VAL A 558 19.62 0.86 23.29
N PHE A 559 18.61 0.90 24.16
CA PHE A 559 18.78 1.36 25.55
C PHE A 559 19.76 0.49 26.32
N ALA A 560 19.65 -0.83 26.21
CA ALA A 560 20.55 -1.77 26.84
C ALA A 560 22.00 -1.61 26.32
N CYS A 561 22.18 -1.44 25.01
CA CYS A 561 23.47 -1.18 24.37
C CYS A 561 24.12 0.09 24.90
N ILE A 562 23.40 1.20 25.00
CA ILE A 562 23.91 2.48 25.53
C ILE A 562 24.42 2.29 26.96
N ARG A 563 23.71 1.55 27.82
CA ARG A 563 24.18 1.29 29.19
C ARG A 563 25.54 0.55 29.21
N CYS A 564 25.71 -0.42 28.33
CA CYS A 564 26.97 -1.13 28.16
C CYS A 564 28.11 -0.20 27.71
N LEU A 565 27.86 0.62 26.72
CA LEU A 565 28.84 1.57 26.17
C LEU A 565 29.29 2.58 27.22
N GLU A 566 28.35 3.19 27.96
CA GLU A 566 28.68 4.16 29.01
C GLU A 566 29.50 3.55 30.17
N ASP A 567 29.20 2.32 30.59
CA ASP A 567 29.97 1.65 31.64
C ASP A 567 31.40 1.33 31.15
N THR A 568 31.53 0.91 29.88
CA THR A 568 32.83 0.64 29.26
C THR A 568 33.67 1.91 29.15
N GLU A 569 33.10 3.05 28.81
CA GLU A 569 33.80 4.34 28.78
C GLU A 569 34.27 4.79 30.16
N LYS A 570 33.40 4.66 31.19
CA LYS A 570 33.75 4.97 32.58
C LYS A 570 34.91 4.13 33.06
N GLN A 571 34.95 2.82 32.75
CA GLN A 571 36.03 1.92 33.13
C GLN A 571 37.34 2.29 32.43
N LYS A 572 37.33 2.68 31.15
CA LYS A 572 38.54 3.18 30.44
C LYS A 572 39.07 4.46 31.05
N GLN A 573 38.24 5.40 31.44
CA GLN A 573 38.64 6.64 32.09
C GLN A 573 39.25 6.38 33.45
N LEU A 574 38.70 5.47 34.26
CA LEU A 574 39.26 5.09 35.55
C LEU A 574 40.58 4.31 35.42
N GLY A 575 40.73 3.43 34.41
CA GLY A 575 41.95 2.70 34.13
C GLY A 575 43.12 3.59 33.65
N GLY A 576 42.80 4.70 32.94
CA GLY A 576 43.82 5.68 32.52
C GLY A 576 44.38 6.57 33.64
N TRP A 577 43.79 6.53 34.85
CA TRP A 577 44.30 7.22 36.03
C TRP A 577 45.26 6.37 36.88
N PHE A 578 45.36 5.08 36.63
CA PHE A 578 46.16 4.11 37.38
C PHE A 578 47.21 3.38 36.51
N GLY A 579 47.43 3.85 35.26
CA GLY A 579 48.45 3.33 34.35
C GLY A 579 49.64 4.26 34.16
#